data_2b0b09a7bb564e66668bc2f36425a7ea
#
_entry.id   2b0b09a7bb564e66668bc2f36425a7ea
#
_cell.length_a   1.000
_cell.length_b   1.000
_cell.length_c   1.000
_cell.angle_alpha   90.00
_cell.angle_beta   90.00
_cell.angle_gamma   90.00
#
_symmetry.space_group_name_H-M   'P 1'
#
loop_
_entity.id
_entity.type
_entity.pdbx_description
1 polymer ?
#
loop_
_entity_poly.entity_id
_entity_poly.type
_entity_poly.pdbx_seq_one_letter_code
_entity_poly.pdbx_strand_id
1 'polypeptide(L)' 'MKAVSGKELARLLERRGWQLLRINGSHHIYGKAGSVVRLSVPIHGDQPLKIGLLRHLLKMADLSEDDLE' A
#
# COMPACT_ATOMS: atom_id res chain seq x y z
N MET A 1 4.65 -13.75 -8.56
CA MET A 1 4.05 -13.00 -7.46
C MET A 1 2.55 -13.22 -7.45
N LYS A 2 2.01 -13.48 -6.29
CA LYS A 2 0.58 -13.67 -6.17
C LYS A 2 -0.17 -12.34 -6.31
N ALA A 3 -1.41 -12.40 -6.75
CA ALA A 3 -2.25 -11.21 -6.86
C ALA A 3 -2.49 -10.64 -5.46
N VAL A 4 -2.37 -9.32 -5.33
CA VAL A 4 -2.52 -8.63 -4.05
C VAL A 4 -3.50 -7.48 -4.22
N SER A 5 -4.53 -7.44 -3.38
CA SER A 5 -5.50 -6.36 -3.42
C SER A 5 -4.97 -5.14 -2.67
N GLY A 6 -5.63 -4.00 -2.90
CA GLY A 6 -5.30 -2.79 -2.15
C GLY A 6 -5.47 -2.98 -0.65
N LYS A 7 -6.51 -3.73 -0.24
CA LYS A 7 -6.74 -4.02 1.18
C LYS A 7 -5.58 -4.80 1.79
N GLU A 8 -5.08 -5.80 1.07
CA GLU A 8 -3.98 -6.60 1.57
C GLU A 8 -2.71 -5.77 1.72
N LEU A 9 -2.43 -4.91 0.73
CA LEU A 9 -1.29 -4.03 0.82
C LEU A 9 -1.45 -3.05 1.97
N ALA A 10 -2.64 -2.50 2.16
CA ALA A 10 -2.90 -1.56 3.25
C ALA A 10 -2.63 -2.20 4.61
N ARG A 11 -3.05 -3.46 4.80
CA ARG A 11 -2.79 -4.18 6.04
C ARG A 11 -1.29 -4.35 6.29
N LEU A 12 -0.55 -4.67 5.24
CA LEU A 12 0.91 -4.79 5.36
C LEU A 12 1.52 -3.44 5.77
N LEU A 13 1.10 -2.37 5.11
CA LEU A 13 1.61 -1.04 5.43
C LEU A 13 1.36 -0.68 6.89
N GLU A 14 0.15 -0.96 7.37
CA GLU A 14 -0.19 -0.66 8.76
C GLU A 14 0.66 -1.45 9.74
N ARG A 15 0.96 -2.70 9.43
CA ARG A 15 1.85 -3.52 10.26
C ARG A 15 3.28 -3.01 10.28
N ARG A 16 3.66 -2.23 9.26
CA ARG A 16 5.03 -1.70 9.14
C ARG A 16 5.12 -0.24 9.55
N GLY A 17 4.10 0.28 10.25
CA GLY A 17 4.16 1.62 10.81
C GLY A 17 3.55 2.72 9.95
N TRP A 18 2.99 2.38 8.78
CA TRP A 18 2.28 3.35 7.98
C TRP A 18 0.90 3.60 8.55
N GLN A 19 0.44 4.83 8.49
CA GLN A 19 -0.86 5.23 9.04
C GLN A 19 -1.73 5.82 7.96
N LEU A 20 -3.02 5.49 8.02
CA LEU A 20 -3.99 6.07 7.11
C LEU A 20 -4.19 7.53 7.49
N LEU A 21 -3.90 8.44 6.56
CA LEU A 21 -4.05 9.87 6.78
C LEU A 21 -5.40 10.38 6.31
N ARG A 22 -5.88 9.87 5.18
CA ARG A 22 -7.17 10.27 4.65
C ARG A 22 -7.59 9.32 3.54
N ILE A 23 -8.87 9.37 3.22
CA ILE A 23 -9.45 8.63 2.10
C ILE A 23 -9.98 9.64 1.11
N ASN A 24 -9.53 9.54 -0.13
CA ASN A 24 -9.95 10.41 -1.21
C ASN A 24 -10.58 9.54 -2.30
N GLY A 25 -11.91 9.39 -2.27
CA GLY A 25 -12.59 8.45 -3.12
C GLY A 25 -12.19 7.02 -2.77
N SER A 26 -11.66 6.29 -3.74
CA SER A 26 -11.16 4.93 -3.52
C SER A 26 -9.68 4.90 -3.15
N HIS A 27 -9.03 6.07 -3.08
CA HIS A 27 -7.60 6.16 -2.77
C HIS A 27 -7.38 6.40 -1.29
N HIS A 28 -6.70 5.46 -0.65
CA HIS A 28 -6.35 5.56 0.76
C HIS A 28 -4.92 6.07 0.86
N ILE A 29 -4.75 7.23 1.49
CA ILE A 29 -3.45 7.90 1.55
C ILE A 29 -2.76 7.54 2.86
N TYR A 30 -1.59 6.94 2.76
CA TYR A 30 -0.80 6.52 3.90
C TYR A 30 0.45 7.38 4.06
N GLY A 31 0.80 7.64 5.31
CA GLY A 31 2.04 8.32 5.66
C GLY A 31 2.70 7.61 6.82
N LYS A 32 3.96 7.96 7.07
CA LYS A 32 4.74 7.34 8.12
C LYS A 32 5.53 8.42 8.86
N ALA A 33 5.58 8.30 10.18
CA ALA A 33 6.33 9.24 11.00
C ALA A 33 7.79 9.27 10.57
N GLY A 34 8.34 10.47 10.44
CA GLY A 34 9.73 10.64 10.01
C GLY A 34 9.94 10.54 8.52
N SER A 35 8.87 10.38 7.72
CA SER A 35 8.99 10.27 6.28
C SER A 35 8.10 11.31 5.60
N VAL A 36 8.59 11.89 4.50
CA VAL A 36 7.78 12.77 3.67
C VAL A 36 7.02 11.99 2.59
N VAL A 37 7.28 10.71 2.49
CA VAL A 37 6.66 9.86 1.47
C VAL A 37 5.18 9.68 1.78
N ARG A 38 4.36 9.76 0.75
CA ARG A 38 2.92 9.47 0.85
C ARG A 38 2.59 8.40 -0.17
N LEU A 39 1.82 7.41 0.28
CA LEU A 39 1.43 6.29 -0.56
C LEU A 39 -0.06 6.39 -0.84
N SER A 40 -0.43 6.39 -2.11
CA SER A 40 -1.84 6.39 -2.51
C SER A 40 -2.19 4.99 -2.96
N VAL A 41 -2.98 4.28 -2.16
CA VAL A 41 -3.35 2.89 -2.41
C VAL A 41 -4.80 2.83 -2.88
N PRO A 42 -5.05 2.46 -4.15
CA PRO A 42 -6.43 2.31 -4.61
C PRO A 42 -7.04 1.04 -4.02
N ILE A 43 -8.21 1.19 -3.42
CA ILE A 43 -8.93 0.06 -2.82
C ILE A 43 -10.32 -0.02 -3.43
N HIS A 44 -10.55 -1.05 -4.23
CA HIS A 44 -11.82 -1.32 -4.88
C HIS A 44 -12.28 -2.72 -4.48
N GLY A 45 -12.88 -2.85 -3.30
CA GLY A 45 -13.24 -4.16 -2.79
C GLY A 45 -12.02 -5.05 -2.71
N ASP A 46 -12.11 -6.24 -3.28
CA ASP A 46 -11.00 -7.20 -3.27
C ASP A 46 -10.24 -7.22 -4.58
N GLN A 47 -10.43 -6.22 -5.43
CA GLN A 47 -9.79 -6.17 -6.73
C GLN A 47 -8.27 -6.08 -6.58
N PRO A 48 -7.52 -6.94 -7.31
CA PRO A 48 -6.05 -6.89 -7.22
C PRO A 48 -5.48 -5.61 -7.80
N LEU A 49 -4.37 -5.17 -7.22
CA LEU A 49 -3.60 -4.06 -7.78
C LEU A 49 -2.87 -4.52 -9.03
N LYS A 50 -2.70 -3.60 -9.97
CA LYS A 50 -1.84 -3.87 -11.13
C LYS A 50 -0.42 -4.09 -10.63
N ILE A 51 0.28 -5.04 -11.24
CA ILE A 51 1.59 -5.46 -10.76
C ILE A 51 2.61 -4.32 -10.73
N GLY A 52 2.58 -3.45 -11.74
CA GLY A 52 3.49 -2.31 -11.79
C GLY A 52 3.25 -1.34 -10.64
N LEU A 53 1.99 -1.07 -10.34
CA LEU A 53 1.64 -0.19 -9.23
C LEU A 53 2.03 -0.83 -7.89
N LEU A 54 1.75 -2.12 -7.72
CA LEU A 54 2.10 -2.83 -6.50
C LEU A 54 3.61 -2.74 -6.24
N ARG A 55 4.42 -3.03 -7.26
CA ARG A 55 5.86 -2.95 -7.13
C ARG A 55 6.35 -1.56 -6.80
N HIS A 56 5.74 -0.55 -7.42
CA HIS A 56 6.08 0.85 -7.16
C HIS A 56 5.79 1.23 -5.72
N LEU A 57 4.62 0.84 -5.22
CA LEU A 57 4.24 1.15 -3.83
C LEU A 57 5.13 0.43 -2.83
N LEU A 58 5.46 -0.83 -3.09
CA LEU A 58 6.38 -1.58 -2.22
C LEU A 58 7.74 -0.89 -2.17
N LYS A 59 8.26 -0.48 -3.33
CA LYS A 59 9.55 0.19 -3.40
C LYS A 59 9.53 1.49 -2.61
N MET A 60 8.49 2.29 -2.76
CA MET A 60 8.36 3.55 -2.03
C MET A 60 8.24 3.34 -0.53
N ALA A 61 7.66 2.22 -0.12
CA ALA A 61 7.50 1.87 1.29
C ALA A 61 8.72 1.16 1.86
N ASP A 62 9.75 0.96 1.04
CA ASP A 62 10.96 0.23 1.42
C ASP A 62 10.64 -1.22 1.82
N LEU A 63 9.74 -1.83 1.07
CA LEU A 63 9.32 -3.21 1.27
C LEU A 63 9.60 -4.02 0.01
N SER A 64 9.61 -5.34 0.17
CA SER A 64 9.82 -6.25 -0.95
C SER A 64 8.62 -7.17 -1.11
N GLU A 65 8.63 -7.95 -2.21
CA GLU A 65 7.58 -8.95 -2.43
C GLU A 65 7.55 -9.99 -1.33
N ASP A 66 8.69 -10.26 -0.70
CA ASP A 66 8.75 -11.22 0.41
C ASP A 66 7.92 -10.76 1.61
N ASP A 67 7.74 -9.47 1.77
CA ASP A 67 6.95 -8.93 2.89
C ASP A 67 5.46 -9.19 2.74
N LEU A 68 5.03 -9.61 1.55
CA LEU A 68 3.62 -9.92 1.27
C LEU A 68 3.21 -11.30 1.78
N GLU A 69 4.13 -12.09 2.24
CA GLU A 69 3.87 -13.44 2.76
C GLU A 69 3.11 -13.44 4.08
#